data_371bb106a2f317833aac2ff99781eff2
#
_entry.id   371bb106a2f317833aac2ff99781eff2
#
_cell.length_a   1.000
_cell.length_b   1.000
_cell.length_c   1.000
_cell.angle_alpha   90.00
_cell.angle_beta   90.00
_cell.angle_gamma   90.00
#
_symmetry.space_group_name_H-M   'P 1'
#
loop_
_entity.id
_entity.type
_entity.pdbx_description
1 polymer ?
#
loop_
_entity_poly.entity_id
_entity_poly.type
_entity_poly.pdbx_seq_one_letter_code
_entity_poly.pdbx_strand_id
1 'polypeptide(L)'
;MQDPSLTFPVLAGPVVELSPRRVRVRFGEAFVADSTHALLLRQYGPNRLPTYYFPPSDVRMEMLAHATPDPESGDTYWTVRAADHMAENAAWMHHAASGALADLTGYLTFAWSQMTGWYEEEEEIFVHARDPYKRVDVLPSARHVRVVIASTGGSGTQYRLFVGFCAW
;
A
#
# COMPACT_ATOMS: atom_id res chain seq x y z
N MET A 1 -14.16 30.31 -23.21
CA MET A 1 -14.46 28.93 -22.75
C MET A 1 -13.16 28.40 -22.19
N GLN A 2 -12.93 28.56 -20.88
CA GLN A 2 -11.69 28.12 -20.22
C GLN A 2 -11.76 26.61 -20.03
N ASP A 3 -10.76 25.93 -20.55
CA ASP A 3 -10.51 24.52 -20.34
C ASP A 3 -10.34 24.29 -18.82
N PRO A 4 -11.12 23.41 -18.18
CA PRO A 4 -10.85 23.04 -16.80
C PRO A 4 -9.56 22.22 -16.80
N SER A 5 -8.42 22.90 -16.59
CA SER A 5 -7.16 22.25 -16.38
C SER A 5 -7.35 21.19 -15.28
N LEU A 6 -7.17 19.92 -15.62
CA LEU A 6 -7.06 18.83 -14.69
C LEU A 6 -5.82 19.09 -13.82
N THR A 7 -5.98 19.93 -12.81
CA THR A 7 -4.95 20.13 -11.79
C THR A 7 -4.95 18.87 -10.92
N PHE A 8 -4.03 17.98 -11.19
CA PHE A 8 -3.73 16.90 -10.25
C PHE A 8 -3.31 17.53 -8.92
N PRO A 9 -3.86 17.07 -7.78
CA PRO A 9 -3.49 17.63 -6.50
C PRO A 9 -1.99 17.43 -6.27
N VAL A 10 -1.26 18.53 -6.17
CA VAL A 10 0.13 18.50 -5.72
C VAL A 10 0.11 18.18 -4.24
N LEU A 11 0.75 17.08 -3.84
CA LEU A 11 0.86 16.73 -2.44
C LEU A 11 1.69 17.78 -1.70
N ALA A 12 1.07 18.49 -0.78
CA ALA A 12 1.76 19.43 0.10
C ALA A 12 2.57 18.72 1.21
N GLY A 13 2.36 17.41 1.40
CA GLY A 13 3.01 16.59 2.41
C GLY A 13 2.66 15.11 2.25
N PRO A 14 3.07 14.25 3.21
CA PRO A 14 2.70 12.85 3.19
C PRO A 14 1.19 12.67 3.37
N VAL A 15 0.64 11.69 2.64
CA VAL A 15 -0.78 11.30 2.73
C VAL A 15 -0.85 9.79 2.91
N VAL A 16 -1.62 9.35 3.89
CA VAL A 16 -1.91 7.94 4.16
C VAL A 16 -3.35 7.65 3.74
N GLU A 17 -3.54 6.61 2.95
CA GLU A 17 -4.86 6.20 2.48
C GLU A 17 -4.93 4.68 2.30
N LEU A 18 -6.14 4.12 2.33
CA LEU A 18 -6.34 2.71 2.04
C LEU A 18 -5.99 2.41 0.58
N SER A 19 -5.15 1.41 0.35
CA SER A 19 -4.88 0.94 -1.01
C SER A 19 -6.15 0.36 -1.63
N PRO A 20 -6.55 0.79 -2.84
CA PRO A 20 -7.67 0.18 -3.55
C PRO A 20 -7.33 -1.21 -4.12
N ARG A 21 -6.08 -1.65 -4.01
CA ARG A 21 -5.54 -2.86 -4.60
C ARG A 21 -5.15 -3.88 -3.54
N ARG A 22 -5.25 -5.16 -3.87
CA ARG A 22 -4.60 -6.21 -3.11
C ARG A 22 -3.09 -6.05 -3.27
N VAL A 23 -2.35 -6.00 -2.16
CA VAL A 23 -0.90 -5.84 -2.14
C VAL A 23 -0.26 -7.05 -1.50
N ARG A 24 0.75 -7.61 -2.17
CA ARG A 24 1.49 -8.77 -1.66
C ARG A 24 3.00 -8.51 -1.69
N VAL A 25 3.68 -9.04 -0.71
CA VAL A 25 5.15 -8.96 -0.58
C VAL A 25 5.72 -10.36 -0.54
N ARG A 26 6.62 -10.67 -1.47
CA ARG A 26 7.30 -11.96 -1.55
C ARG A 26 8.71 -11.86 -0.97
N PHE A 27 9.08 -12.86 -0.18
CA PHE A 27 10.44 -13.05 0.31
C PHE A 27 10.84 -14.51 0.12
N GLY A 28 11.88 -14.75 -0.69
CA GLY A 28 12.17 -16.08 -1.23
C GLY A 28 10.97 -16.58 -2.06
N GLU A 29 10.52 -17.79 -1.78
CA GLU A 29 9.38 -18.42 -2.46
C GLU A 29 8.03 -18.18 -1.74
N ALA A 30 8.03 -17.47 -0.61
CA ALA A 30 6.84 -17.27 0.20
C ALA A 30 6.37 -15.81 0.20
N PHE A 31 5.07 -15.60 0.28
CA PHE A 31 4.52 -14.28 0.58
C PHE A 31 4.59 -14.03 2.08
N VAL A 32 5.31 -12.96 2.48
CA VAL A 32 5.39 -12.51 3.88
C VAL A 32 4.21 -11.63 4.27
N ALA A 33 3.60 -10.97 3.29
CA ALA A 33 2.36 -10.20 3.48
C ALA A 33 1.43 -10.40 2.27
N ASP A 34 0.12 -10.41 2.54
CA ASP A 34 -0.95 -10.51 1.54
C ASP A 34 -2.19 -9.80 2.08
N SER A 35 -2.50 -8.62 1.55
CA SER A 35 -3.50 -7.73 2.14
C SER A 35 -4.38 -7.04 1.11
N THR A 36 -5.65 -6.97 1.42
CA THR A 36 -6.62 -6.07 0.78
C THR A 36 -6.91 -4.83 1.64
N HIS A 37 -6.19 -4.68 2.78
CA HIS A 37 -6.33 -3.60 3.74
C HIS A 37 -5.02 -2.84 3.94
N ALA A 38 -4.07 -2.98 3.00
CA ALA A 38 -2.82 -2.25 3.06
C ALA A 38 -3.06 -0.75 2.97
N LEU A 39 -2.33 0.03 3.75
CA LEU A 39 -2.28 1.48 3.62
C LEU A 39 -1.19 1.86 2.62
N LEU A 40 -1.49 2.81 1.77
CA LEU A 40 -0.55 3.46 0.86
C LEU A 40 -0.10 4.78 1.49
N LEU A 41 1.16 4.88 1.84
CA LEU A 41 1.80 6.15 2.15
C LEU A 41 2.29 6.79 0.86
N ARG A 42 1.64 7.89 0.44
CA ARG A 42 2.10 8.73 -0.68
C ARG A 42 2.95 9.87 -0.15
N GLN A 43 4.21 9.86 -0.51
CA GLN A 43 5.16 10.93 -0.20
C GLN A 43 6.21 11.01 -1.30
N TYR A 44 6.77 12.20 -1.49
CA TYR A 44 7.79 12.44 -2.50
C TYR A 44 8.88 13.36 -1.93
N GLY A 45 10.13 13.08 -2.27
CA GLY A 45 11.28 13.83 -1.83
C GLY A 45 12.56 13.00 -1.87
N PRO A 46 13.67 13.53 -1.44
CA PRO A 46 14.91 12.76 -1.28
C PRO A 46 14.67 11.57 -0.33
N ASN A 47 14.91 10.36 -0.83
CA ASN A 47 14.68 9.10 -0.11
C ASN A 47 13.23 8.88 0.39
N ARG A 48 12.25 9.57 -0.21
CA ARG A 48 10.83 9.45 0.14
C ARG A 48 10.05 9.06 -1.11
N LEU A 49 9.72 7.79 -1.21
CA LEU A 49 8.91 7.23 -2.28
C LEU A 49 7.64 6.62 -1.70
N PRO A 50 6.57 6.53 -2.48
CA PRO A 50 5.36 5.82 -2.07
C PRO A 50 5.67 4.40 -1.63
N THR A 51 5.08 3.96 -0.50
CA THR A 51 5.26 2.62 0.03
C THR A 51 3.99 2.10 0.69
N TYR A 52 3.94 0.79 0.95
CA TYR A 52 2.81 0.12 1.57
C TYR A 52 3.07 -0.24 3.02
N TYR A 53 2.00 -0.16 3.83
CA TYR A 53 1.96 -0.59 5.21
C TYR A 53 0.84 -1.62 5.39
N PHE A 54 1.08 -2.66 6.16
CA PHE A 54 0.21 -3.81 6.32
C PHE A 54 -0.29 -3.95 7.75
N PRO A 55 -1.57 -4.26 7.97
CA PRO A 55 -2.01 -4.64 9.30
C PRO A 55 -1.33 -5.97 9.71
N PRO A 56 -0.98 -6.17 10.97
CA PRO A 56 -0.32 -7.39 11.43
C PRO A 56 -1.09 -8.68 11.12
N SER A 57 -2.41 -8.61 11.02
CA SER A 57 -3.27 -9.74 10.64
C SER A 57 -3.00 -10.30 9.25
N ASP A 58 -2.48 -9.45 8.35
CA ASP A 58 -2.25 -9.77 6.94
C ASP A 58 -0.74 -10.04 6.68
N VAL A 59 0.05 -10.11 7.75
CA VAL A 59 1.49 -10.41 7.73
C VAL A 59 1.73 -11.78 8.37
N ARG A 60 2.56 -12.58 7.74
CA ARG A 60 3.03 -13.85 8.29
C ARG A 60 4.09 -13.60 9.36
N MET A 61 3.62 -13.32 10.57
CA MET A 61 4.47 -12.94 11.71
C MET A 61 5.50 -14.03 12.06
N GLU A 62 5.24 -15.29 11.73
CA GLU A 62 6.19 -16.40 11.91
C GLU A 62 7.44 -16.29 11.01
N MET A 63 7.39 -15.46 9.98
CA MET A 63 8.55 -15.14 9.14
C MET A 63 9.38 -13.97 9.68
N LEU A 64 8.91 -13.31 10.74
CA LEU A 64 9.59 -12.19 11.39
C LEU A 64 10.30 -12.68 12.65
N ALA A 65 11.61 -12.53 12.69
CA ALA A 65 12.46 -12.94 13.80
C ALA A 65 13.25 -11.76 14.37
N HIS A 66 13.77 -11.92 15.58
CA HIS A 66 14.68 -10.96 16.21
C HIS A 66 14.10 -9.54 16.27
N ALA A 67 12.97 -9.39 16.97
CA ALA A 67 12.39 -8.08 17.23
C ALA A 67 13.39 -7.19 18.00
N THR A 68 13.80 -6.09 17.39
CA THR A 68 14.76 -5.14 17.97
C THR A 68 14.11 -3.76 18.05
N PRO A 69 13.80 -3.27 19.27
CA PRO A 69 13.30 -1.91 19.43
C PRO A 69 14.42 -0.90 19.15
N ASP A 70 14.07 0.15 18.41
CA ASP A 70 14.92 1.31 18.22
C ASP A 70 14.65 2.33 19.35
N PRO A 71 15.63 2.63 20.19
CA PRO A 71 15.45 3.54 21.33
C PRO A 71 15.23 5.01 20.92
N GLU A 72 15.61 5.40 19.69
CA GLU A 72 15.47 6.78 19.22
C GLU A 72 14.07 7.03 18.63
N SER A 73 13.59 6.14 17.76
CA SER A 73 12.28 6.29 17.13
C SER A 73 11.15 5.63 17.91
N GLY A 74 11.47 4.66 18.79
CA GLY A 74 10.50 3.80 19.45
C GLY A 74 9.90 2.73 18.52
N ASP A 75 10.37 2.62 17.30
CA ASP A 75 9.93 1.63 16.34
C ASP A 75 10.50 0.25 16.67
N THR A 76 9.86 -0.79 16.17
CA THR A 76 10.42 -2.14 16.26
C THR A 76 10.80 -2.63 14.87
N TYR A 77 12.01 -3.17 14.76
CA TYR A 77 12.53 -3.78 13.54
C TYR A 77 12.59 -5.29 13.67
N TRP A 78 12.41 -6.00 12.54
CA TRP A 78 12.52 -7.44 12.46
C TRP A 78 13.40 -7.88 11.31
N THR A 79 14.07 -9.00 11.52
CA THR A 79 14.69 -9.77 10.46
C THR A 79 13.62 -10.62 9.77
N VAL A 80 13.50 -10.51 8.46
CA VAL A 80 12.61 -11.36 7.66
C VAL A 80 13.34 -12.64 7.28
N ARG A 81 12.68 -13.80 7.45
CA ARG A 81 13.26 -15.12 7.18
C ARG A 81 12.32 -16.00 6.38
N ALA A 82 12.87 -16.68 5.35
CA ALA A 82 12.16 -17.69 4.58
C ALA A 82 13.15 -18.71 4.06
N ALA A 83 13.02 -19.97 4.49
CA ALA A 83 13.96 -21.03 4.15
C ALA A 83 15.43 -20.57 4.32
N ASP A 84 16.18 -20.48 3.24
CA ASP A 84 17.58 -20.08 3.23
C ASP A 84 17.79 -18.56 3.07
N HIS A 85 16.71 -17.79 3.00
CA HIS A 85 16.77 -16.34 2.83
C HIS A 85 16.60 -15.64 4.18
N MET A 86 17.44 -14.63 4.41
CA MET A 86 17.39 -13.78 5.59
C MET A 86 17.71 -12.34 5.22
N ALA A 87 16.89 -11.40 5.71
CA ALA A 87 17.11 -9.97 5.55
C ALA A 87 16.98 -9.29 6.91
N GLU A 88 18.09 -8.77 7.43
CA GLU A 88 18.16 -8.14 8.73
C GLU A 88 17.50 -6.75 8.69
N ASN A 89 16.72 -6.43 9.74
CA ASN A 89 16.01 -5.15 9.88
C ASN A 89 15.17 -4.78 8.64
N ALA A 90 14.64 -5.79 7.94
CA ALA A 90 13.93 -5.62 6.69
C ALA A 90 12.42 -5.41 6.84
N ALA A 91 11.88 -5.52 8.04
CA ALA A 91 10.52 -5.15 8.38
C ALA A 91 10.53 -4.24 9.61
N TRP A 92 9.61 -3.27 9.67
CA TRP A 92 9.46 -2.43 10.87
C TRP A 92 8.02 -1.96 11.06
N MET A 93 7.72 -1.56 12.30
CA MET A 93 6.43 -1.05 12.74
C MET A 93 6.61 0.25 13.53
N HIS A 94 5.82 1.25 13.20
CA HIS A 94 5.73 2.48 13.99
C HIS A 94 4.76 2.27 15.16
N HIS A 95 5.23 2.45 16.40
CA HIS A 95 4.38 2.36 17.60
C HIS A 95 3.73 3.68 17.99
N ALA A 96 4.29 4.81 17.54
CA ALA A 96 3.83 6.15 17.90
C ALA A 96 3.96 7.14 16.73
N ALA A 97 3.44 6.77 15.56
CA ALA A 97 3.39 7.69 14.43
C ALA A 97 2.47 8.88 14.76
N SER A 98 2.79 10.06 14.25
CA SER A 98 2.07 11.30 14.58
C SER A 98 1.77 12.17 13.37
N GLY A 99 0.89 13.14 13.53
CA GLY A 99 0.49 14.06 12.47
C GLY A 99 -0.12 13.32 11.27
N ALA A 100 0.34 13.63 10.07
CA ALA A 100 -0.14 13.00 8.84
C ALA A 100 0.18 11.49 8.71
N LEU A 101 1.02 10.95 9.58
CA LEU A 101 1.40 9.54 9.60
C LEU A 101 0.70 8.74 10.72
N ALA A 102 -0.16 9.37 11.51
CA ALA A 102 -0.78 8.74 12.69
C ALA A 102 -1.47 7.40 12.38
N ASP A 103 -2.09 7.29 11.23
CA ASP A 103 -2.80 6.07 10.79
C ASP A 103 -1.86 4.88 10.53
N LEU A 104 -0.54 5.11 10.42
CA LEU A 104 0.45 4.04 10.28
C LEU A 104 0.81 3.36 11.60
N THR A 105 0.34 3.89 12.73
CA THR A 105 0.61 3.29 14.05
C THR A 105 0.10 1.86 14.11
N GLY A 106 1.01 0.92 14.44
CA GLY A 106 0.71 -0.49 14.51
C GLY A 106 0.70 -1.24 13.18
N TYR A 107 0.97 -0.56 12.06
CA TYR A 107 1.14 -1.20 10.75
C TYR A 107 2.61 -1.52 10.48
N LEU A 108 2.84 -2.63 9.79
CA LEU A 108 4.18 -3.06 9.35
C LEU A 108 4.46 -2.63 7.93
N THR A 109 5.72 -2.34 7.65
CA THR A 109 6.22 -2.19 6.29
C THR A 109 7.52 -2.96 6.11
N PHE A 110 8.00 -3.06 4.87
CA PHE A 110 9.18 -3.83 4.52
C PHE A 110 10.16 -2.99 3.69
N ALA A 111 11.45 -3.26 3.83
CA ALA A 111 12.50 -2.66 3.01
C ALA A 111 12.33 -3.11 1.56
N TRP A 112 11.95 -2.18 0.68
CA TRP A 112 11.58 -2.46 -0.70
C TRP A 112 12.62 -3.32 -1.43
N SER A 113 13.88 -2.90 -1.38
CA SER A 113 15.00 -3.53 -2.08
C SER A 113 15.46 -4.86 -1.49
N GLN A 114 15.02 -5.21 -0.28
CA GLN A 114 15.39 -6.46 0.38
C GLN A 114 14.35 -7.56 0.18
N MET A 115 13.18 -7.22 -0.35
CA MET A 115 12.14 -8.19 -0.67
C MET A 115 12.39 -8.77 -2.07
N THR A 116 11.97 -10.01 -2.27
CA THR A 116 12.12 -10.70 -3.57
C THR A 116 11.17 -10.14 -4.62
N GLY A 117 9.99 -9.67 -4.21
CA GLY A 117 9.04 -9.06 -5.14
C GLY A 117 7.87 -8.38 -4.42
N TRP A 118 7.31 -7.39 -5.07
CA TRP A 118 6.12 -6.67 -4.67
C TRP A 118 5.06 -6.81 -5.74
N TYR A 119 3.82 -6.96 -5.35
CA TYR A 119 2.71 -7.22 -6.28
C TYR A 119 1.52 -6.32 -5.94
N GLU A 120 0.93 -5.72 -6.96
CA GLU A 120 -0.38 -5.11 -6.92
C GLU A 120 -1.33 -5.95 -7.77
N GLU A 121 -2.38 -6.49 -7.17
CA GLU A 121 -3.20 -7.53 -7.77
C GLU A 121 -2.33 -8.73 -8.22
N GLU A 122 -2.37 -9.10 -9.48
CA GLU A 122 -1.56 -10.21 -10.02
C GLU A 122 -0.30 -9.71 -10.76
N GLU A 123 0.01 -8.41 -10.70
CA GLU A 123 1.15 -7.83 -11.41
C GLU A 123 2.30 -7.50 -10.45
N GLU A 124 3.50 -7.92 -10.81
CA GLU A 124 4.72 -7.53 -10.10
C GLU A 124 5.05 -6.06 -10.37
N ILE A 125 5.38 -5.34 -9.31
CA ILE A 125 5.76 -3.94 -9.37
C ILE A 125 7.20 -3.74 -8.89
N PHE A 126 7.88 -2.81 -9.54
CA PHE A 126 9.30 -2.55 -9.30
C PHE A 126 9.49 -1.14 -8.75
N VAL A 127 10.54 -0.90 -8.05
CA VAL A 127 11.01 0.40 -7.55
C VAL A 127 10.25 0.94 -6.34
N HIS A 128 8.92 1.12 -6.42
CA HIS A 128 8.08 1.63 -5.32
C HIS A 128 6.59 1.41 -5.60
N ALA A 129 5.74 1.62 -4.59
CA ALA A 129 4.27 1.59 -4.73
C ALA A 129 3.80 2.56 -5.81
N ARG A 130 2.79 2.14 -6.58
CA ARG A 130 2.20 2.97 -7.63
C ARG A 130 1.26 4.00 -7.03
N ASP A 131 1.44 5.28 -7.41
CA ASP A 131 0.52 6.34 -7.03
C ASP A 131 -0.69 6.34 -7.99
N PRO A 132 -1.91 6.04 -7.50
CA PRO A 132 -3.10 5.95 -8.33
C PRO A 132 -3.51 7.29 -8.95
N TYR A 133 -3.00 8.41 -8.45
CA TYR A 133 -3.33 9.75 -8.94
C TYR A 133 -2.36 10.27 -10.00
N LYS A 134 -1.27 9.55 -10.27
CA LYS A 134 -0.25 9.97 -11.25
C LYS A 134 -0.22 9.13 -12.52
N ARG A 135 -1.00 8.05 -12.56
CA ARG A 135 -1.03 7.15 -13.72
C ARG A 135 -2.37 6.41 -13.79
N VAL A 136 -2.69 5.94 -14.98
CA VAL A 136 -3.76 4.98 -15.21
C VAL A 136 -3.11 3.62 -15.41
N ASP A 137 -3.50 2.65 -14.58
CA ASP A 137 -3.05 1.27 -14.69
C ASP A 137 -4.22 0.36 -15.09
N VAL A 138 -3.94 -0.61 -15.94
CA VAL A 138 -4.83 -1.73 -16.21
C VAL A 138 -4.13 -2.97 -15.64
N LEU A 139 -4.70 -3.52 -14.57
CA LEU A 139 -4.11 -4.64 -13.84
C LEU A 139 -5.00 -5.88 -13.97
N PRO A 140 -4.43 -7.06 -14.23
CA PRO A 140 -5.16 -8.30 -14.05
C PRO A 140 -5.47 -8.47 -12.55
N SER A 141 -6.72 -8.81 -12.24
CA SER A 141 -7.17 -9.02 -10.87
C SER A 141 -8.15 -10.18 -10.80
N ALA A 142 -8.00 -11.02 -9.79
CA ALA A 142 -8.95 -12.07 -9.46
C ALA A 142 -10.19 -11.54 -8.71
N ARG A 143 -10.21 -10.26 -8.35
CA ARG A 143 -11.33 -9.66 -7.63
C ARG A 143 -12.48 -9.35 -8.57
N HIS A 144 -13.71 -9.57 -8.08
CA HIS A 144 -14.91 -9.17 -8.78
C HIS A 144 -15.16 -7.66 -8.65
N VAL A 145 -15.36 -6.97 -9.76
CA VAL A 145 -15.73 -5.57 -9.79
C VAL A 145 -17.20 -5.45 -10.15
N ARG A 146 -17.99 -4.84 -9.26
CA ARG A 146 -19.39 -4.52 -9.53
C ARG A 146 -19.50 -3.04 -9.91
N VAL A 147 -19.96 -2.78 -11.13
CA VAL A 147 -20.24 -1.43 -11.60
C VAL A 147 -21.74 -1.19 -11.45
N VAL A 148 -22.12 -0.18 -10.68
CA VAL A 148 -23.53 0.24 -10.53
C VAL A 148 -23.66 1.62 -11.14
N ILE A 149 -24.49 1.73 -12.18
CA ILE A 149 -24.85 3.00 -12.80
C ILE A 149 -26.21 3.41 -12.23
N ALA A 150 -26.23 4.48 -11.43
CA ALA A 150 -27.47 5.07 -10.92
C ALA A 150 -27.80 6.33 -11.72
N SER A 151 -29.01 6.41 -12.28
CA SER A 151 -29.51 7.66 -12.84
C SER A 151 -30.14 8.50 -11.72
N THR A 152 -29.59 9.69 -11.47
CA THR A 152 -30.28 10.67 -10.62
C THR A 152 -31.30 11.40 -11.49
N GLY A 153 -32.60 11.19 -11.22
CA GLY A 153 -33.70 11.81 -11.95
C GLY A 153 -33.74 13.33 -11.77
N GLY A 154 -33.14 14.04 -12.70
CA GLY A 154 -33.21 15.48 -12.89
C GLY A 154 -33.01 15.75 -14.38
N SER A 155 -33.43 16.90 -14.91
CA SER A 155 -33.47 17.22 -16.34
C SER A 155 -32.09 17.32 -17.04
N GLY A 156 -31.11 16.61 -16.56
CA GLY A 156 -29.81 16.34 -17.18
C GLY A 156 -29.36 14.98 -16.69
N THR A 157 -29.16 14.05 -17.59
CA THR A 157 -28.69 12.70 -17.28
C THR A 157 -27.24 12.79 -16.80
N GLN A 158 -27.03 12.85 -15.50
CA GLN A 158 -25.69 12.67 -14.91
C GLN A 158 -25.51 11.20 -14.56
N TYR A 159 -24.56 10.55 -15.19
CA TYR A 159 -24.11 9.19 -14.82
C TYR A 159 -22.98 9.31 -13.80
N ARG A 160 -23.16 8.74 -12.62
CA ARG A 160 -22.07 8.51 -11.68
C ARG A 160 -21.64 7.05 -11.77
N LEU A 161 -20.40 6.83 -12.11
CA LEU A 161 -19.80 5.52 -12.10
C LEU A 161 -19.27 5.23 -10.67
N PHE A 162 -19.88 4.27 -9.99
CA PHE A 162 -19.35 3.73 -8.73
C PHE A 162 -18.69 2.39 -9.01
N VAL A 163 -17.38 2.32 -8.82
CA VAL A 163 -16.64 1.06 -8.88
C VAL A 163 -16.54 0.52 -7.46
N GLY A 164 -17.31 -0.51 -7.16
CA GLY A 164 -17.25 -1.22 -5.90
C GLY A 164 -16.52 -2.55 -6.08
N PHE A 165 -15.60 -2.84 -5.18
CA PHE A 165 -14.93 -4.13 -5.12
C PHE A 165 -15.71 -5.04 -4.18
N CYS A 166 -16.19 -6.19 -4.67
CA CYS A 166 -16.73 -7.25 -3.81
C CYS A 166 -15.66 -8.32 -3.65
N ALA A 167 -15.20 -8.54 -2.43
CA ALA A 167 -14.49 -9.77 -2.08
C ALA A 167 -15.52 -10.89 -1.87
N TRP A 168 -15.23 -12.08 -2.38
CA TRP A 168 -15.91 -13.33 -2.07
C TRP A 168 -15.17 -14.03 -0.94
#